data_e923a88a7339c3267134757e938a5eef
#
_entry.id   e923a88a7339c3267134757e938a5eef
#
_cell.length_a   1.000
_cell.length_b   1.000
_cell.length_c   1.000
_cell.angle_alpha   90.00
_cell.angle_beta   90.00
_cell.angle_gamma   90.00
#
_symmetry.space_group_name_H-M   'P 1'
#
loop_
_entity.id
_entity.type
_entity.pdbx_description
1 polymer ?
#
loop_
_entity_poly.entity_id
_entity_poly.type
_entity_poly.pdbx_seq_one_letter_code
_entity_poly.pdbx_strand_id
1 'polypeptide(L)'
;MLADPALLAIDTSTRNIGLAIYDGVQVLAELCWSSLDYHTAELAPAISDLLDKARVKASEISVVAAALGPGSFTGLRIGLALAKGLALAQNIPLVGIPTLDILAAGQPPRPLPMAAVLQAGRGRLAVGWYQLVEETWRPDAQIEILTPQELYERIQTSTLVCGELTAEERRLFSRKRKMVNLASPPFCLRRPSILAELAWERWQAGQVADPASLSPIYLHYKDPIPG
;
A
#
# COMPACT_ATOMS: atom_id res chain seq x y z
N MET A 1 -31.21 4.13 -14.33
CA MET A 1 -29.85 4.66 -14.42
C MET A 1 -28.93 3.53 -14.00
N LEU A 2 -27.92 3.20 -14.79
CA LEU A 2 -26.85 2.34 -14.29
C LEU A 2 -26.24 3.09 -13.12
N ALA A 3 -26.07 2.43 -11.97
CA ALA A 3 -25.37 3.02 -10.84
C ALA A 3 -23.95 3.37 -11.32
N ASP A 4 -23.42 4.51 -10.85
CA ASP A 4 -22.05 4.87 -11.14
C ASP A 4 -21.12 3.77 -10.64
N PRO A 5 -20.08 3.40 -11.43
CA PRO A 5 -19.20 2.32 -11.04
C PRO A 5 -18.46 2.66 -9.73
N ALA A 6 -18.40 1.70 -8.80
CA ALA A 6 -17.65 1.86 -7.57
C ALA A 6 -16.49 0.86 -7.48
N LEU A 7 -15.39 1.28 -6.88
CA LEU A 7 -14.20 0.49 -6.61
C LEU A 7 -14.08 0.20 -5.12
N LEU A 8 -13.83 -1.07 -4.77
CA LEU A 8 -13.43 -1.48 -3.42
C LEU A 8 -11.91 -1.68 -3.37
N ALA A 9 -11.20 -0.90 -2.56
CA ALA A 9 -9.78 -1.05 -2.30
C ALA A 9 -9.51 -1.76 -0.97
N ILE A 10 -8.57 -2.72 -0.98
CA ILE A 10 -8.21 -3.57 0.17
C ILE A 10 -6.68 -3.56 0.35
N ASP A 11 -6.19 -3.03 1.45
CA ASP A 11 -4.79 -3.11 1.88
C ASP A 11 -4.67 -3.85 3.21
N THR A 12 -4.04 -5.00 3.19
CA THR A 12 -3.72 -5.83 4.36
C THR A 12 -2.21 -6.11 4.43
N SER A 13 -1.41 -5.24 3.80
CA SER A 13 0.04 -5.47 3.63
C SER A 13 0.81 -5.47 4.95
N THR A 14 0.30 -4.80 5.99
CA THR A 14 0.93 -4.76 7.32
C THR A 14 -0.16 -4.88 8.40
N ARG A 15 0.19 -4.62 9.66
CA ARG A 15 -0.79 -4.51 10.75
C ARG A 15 -1.82 -3.40 10.52
N ASN A 16 -1.44 -2.36 9.77
CA ASN A 16 -2.36 -1.30 9.40
C ASN A 16 -3.17 -1.75 8.18
N ILE A 17 -4.42 -2.09 8.43
CA ILE A 17 -5.40 -2.47 7.41
C ILE A 17 -6.04 -1.20 6.87
N GLY A 18 -6.29 -1.18 5.57
CA GLY A 18 -6.97 -0.09 4.89
C GLY A 18 -8.07 -0.61 3.95
N LEU A 19 -9.23 0.04 3.98
CA LEU A 19 -10.36 -0.19 3.07
C LEU A 19 -10.87 1.15 2.55
N ALA A 20 -11.21 1.22 1.26
CA ALA A 20 -11.89 2.39 0.70
C ALA A 20 -12.92 2.00 -0.35
N ILE A 21 -13.97 2.82 -0.46
CA ILE A 21 -14.91 2.82 -1.57
C ILE A 21 -14.71 4.14 -2.33
N TYR A 22 -14.53 4.03 -3.65
CA TYR A 22 -14.23 5.13 -4.55
C TYR A 22 -15.05 5.03 -5.83
N ASP A 23 -15.61 6.15 -6.31
CA ASP A 23 -16.46 6.19 -7.51
C ASP A 23 -15.78 6.79 -8.74
N GLY A 24 -14.48 7.05 -8.66
CA GLY A 24 -13.70 7.72 -9.72
C GLY A 24 -13.65 9.24 -9.58
N VAL A 25 -14.47 9.83 -8.70
CA VAL A 25 -14.54 11.26 -8.43
C VAL A 25 -14.35 11.55 -6.94
N GLN A 26 -14.96 10.74 -6.08
CA GLN A 26 -14.99 10.95 -4.64
C GLN A 26 -14.63 9.67 -3.88
N VAL A 27 -13.96 9.84 -2.74
CA VAL A 27 -13.81 8.79 -1.74
C VAL A 27 -15.13 8.74 -0.94
N LEU A 28 -15.96 7.74 -1.21
CA LEU A 28 -17.27 7.61 -0.57
C LEU A 28 -17.15 7.15 0.89
N ALA A 29 -16.18 6.30 1.17
CA ALA A 29 -15.82 5.89 2.52
C ALA A 29 -14.36 5.41 2.56
N GLU A 30 -13.70 5.65 3.69
CA GLU A 30 -12.34 5.19 3.96
C GLU A 30 -12.23 4.74 5.41
N LEU A 31 -11.57 3.61 5.64
CA LEU A 31 -11.32 3.06 6.96
C LEU A 31 -9.88 2.58 7.07
N CYS A 32 -9.18 3.03 8.12
CA CYS A 32 -7.84 2.57 8.47
C CYS A 32 -7.81 2.19 9.94
N TRP A 33 -7.26 1.01 10.27
CA TRP A 33 -7.07 0.61 11.67
C TRP A 33 -5.85 -0.29 11.81
N SER A 34 -5.37 -0.43 13.03
CA SER A 34 -4.30 -1.38 13.35
C SER A 34 -4.92 -2.66 13.91
N SER A 35 -4.73 -3.76 13.21
CA SER A 35 -5.15 -5.09 13.66
C SER A 35 -4.05 -5.78 14.45
N LEU A 36 -4.41 -6.43 15.54
CA LEU A 36 -3.46 -7.08 16.42
C LEU A 36 -3.14 -8.52 15.99
N ASP A 37 -3.96 -9.20 15.16
CA ASP A 37 -3.66 -10.53 14.60
C ASP A 37 -4.86 -11.22 13.89
N TYR A 38 -5.99 -10.52 13.71
CA TYR A 38 -7.25 -11.14 13.29
C TYR A 38 -7.79 -10.65 11.93
N HIS A 39 -6.89 -10.40 10.96
CA HIS A 39 -7.28 -9.93 9.62
C HIS A 39 -8.45 -10.73 9.02
N THR A 40 -8.49 -12.05 9.21
CA THR A 40 -9.56 -12.90 8.68
C THR A 40 -10.92 -12.65 9.33
N ALA A 41 -10.95 -12.40 10.64
CA ALA A 41 -12.20 -12.17 11.37
C ALA A 41 -12.71 -10.73 11.20
N GLU A 42 -11.81 -9.76 11.03
CA GLU A 42 -12.14 -8.34 11.00
C GLU A 42 -12.51 -7.83 9.60
N LEU A 43 -11.90 -8.40 8.55
CA LEU A 43 -11.92 -7.81 7.21
C LEU A 43 -13.31 -7.86 6.56
N ALA A 44 -13.98 -8.98 6.56
CA ALA A 44 -15.28 -9.13 5.92
C ALA A 44 -16.39 -8.30 6.61
N PRO A 45 -16.51 -8.28 7.96
CA PRO A 45 -17.42 -7.36 8.65
C PRO A 45 -17.09 -5.88 8.36
N ALA A 46 -15.80 -5.49 8.35
CA ALA A 46 -15.40 -4.12 8.07
C ALA A 46 -15.77 -3.67 6.65
N ILE A 47 -15.68 -4.57 5.66
CA ILE A 47 -16.15 -4.28 4.29
C ILE A 47 -17.66 -4.08 4.28
N SER A 48 -18.43 -4.92 4.95
CA SER A 48 -19.90 -4.76 5.04
C SER A 48 -20.27 -3.42 5.66
N ASP A 49 -19.66 -3.07 6.79
CA ASP A 49 -19.89 -1.80 7.46
C ASP A 49 -19.48 -0.59 6.60
N LEU A 50 -18.40 -0.72 5.83
CA LEU A 50 -17.93 0.34 4.95
C LEU A 50 -18.88 0.56 3.78
N LEU A 51 -19.40 -0.52 3.17
CA LEU A 51 -20.40 -0.46 2.11
C LEU A 51 -21.69 0.21 2.60
N ASP A 52 -22.17 -0.14 3.80
CA ASP A 52 -23.35 0.47 4.41
C ASP A 52 -23.16 1.97 4.63
N LYS A 53 -21.99 2.39 5.15
CA LYS A 53 -21.65 3.81 5.33
C LYS A 53 -21.55 4.57 4.02
N ALA A 54 -20.97 3.96 2.99
CA ALA A 54 -20.89 4.51 1.65
C ALA A 54 -22.24 4.54 0.94
N ARG A 55 -23.26 3.81 1.46
CA ARG A 55 -24.56 3.56 0.83
C ARG A 55 -24.42 2.91 -0.56
N VAL A 56 -23.43 2.04 -0.70
CA VAL A 56 -23.12 1.28 -1.91
C VAL A 56 -23.43 -0.18 -1.64
N LYS A 57 -24.17 -0.83 -2.53
CA LYS A 57 -24.42 -2.26 -2.44
C LYS A 57 -23.23 -3.05 -2.95
N ALA A 58 -23.00 -4.24 -2.43
CA ALA A 58 -21.93 -5.10 -2.92
C ALA A 58 -22.02 -5.36 -4.44
N SER A 59 -23.24 -5.45 -4.98
CA SER A 59 -23.50 -5.63 -6.42
C SER A 59 -23.22 -4.41 -7.29
N GLU A 60 -22.95 -3.24 -6.69
CA GLU A 60 -22.61 -1.98 -7.38
C GLU A 60 -21.09 -1.82 -7.48
N ILE A 61 -20.32 -2.69 -6.80
CA ILE A 61 -18.86 -2.74 -6.97
C ILE A 61 -18.54 -3.28 -8.37
N SER A 62 -17.82 -2.48 -9.13
CA SER A 62 -17.46 -2.77 -10.52
C SER A 62 -16.02 -3.22 -10.69
N VAL A 63 -15.17 -3.00 -9.68
CA VAL A 63 -13.77 -3.42 -9.66
C VAL A 63 -13.26 -3.54 -8.24
N VAL A 64 -12.37 -4.51 -7.98
CA VAL A 64 -11.68 -4.67 -6.70
C VAL A 64 -10.20 -4.34 -6.88
N ALA A 65 -9.64 -3.59 -5.94
CA ALA A 65 -8.21 -3.32 -5.87
C ALA A 65 -7.58 -3.98 -4.64
N ALA A 66 -6.37 -4.50 -4.77
CA ALA A 66 -5.63 -5.08 -3.67
C ALA A 66 -4.17 -4.62 -3.65
N ALA A 67 -3.64 -4.35 -2.45
CA ALA A 67 -2.22 -4.16 -2.24
C ALA A 67 -1.49 -5.50 -2.39
N LEU A 68 -0.43 -5.52 -3.20
CA LEU A 68 0.30 -6.74 -3.56
C LEU A 68 1.53 -7.01 -2.68
N GLY A 69 1.94 -6.07 -1.87
CA GLY A 69 3.21 -6.13 -1.16
C GLY A 69 4.27 -5.19 -1.76
N PRO A 70 5.45 -5.15 -1.13
CA PRO A 70 5.89 -5.99 -0.03
C PRO A 70 5.10 -5.78 1.26
N GLY A 71 5.16 -6.78 2.17
CA GLY A 71 4.46 -6.70 3.45
C GLY A 71 4.39 -8.03 4.19
N SER A 72 3.47 -8.12 5.13
CA SER A 72 3.18 -9.33 5.90
C SER A 72 2.75 -10.48 4.99
N PHE A 73 3.45 -11.59 5.06
CA PHE A 73 3.13 -12.79 4.27
C PHE A 73 1.68 -13.28 4.46
N THR A 74 1.22 -13.32 5.70
CA THR A 74 -0.14 -13.74 6.04
C THR A 74 -1.16 -12.68 5.63
N GLY A 75 -0.90 -11.41 5.96
CA GLY A 75 -1.79 -10.31 5.65
C GLY A 75 -2.05 -10.18 4.15
N LEU A 76 -1.00 -10.17 3.34
CA LEU A 76 -1.12 -10.09 1.87
C LEU A 76 -1.96 -11.23 1.28
N ARG A 77 -1.79 -12.45 1.79
CA ARG A 77 -2.58 -13.60 1.32
C ARG A 77 -4.06 -13.49 1.68
N ILE A 78 -4.37 -13.01 2.87
CA ILE A 78 -5.75 -12.83 3.33
C ILE A 78 -6.46 -11.78 2.47
N GLY A 79 -5.87 -10.60 2.31
CA GLY A 79 -6.46 -9.53 1.51
C GLY A 79 -6.62 -9.90 0.04
N LEU A 80 -5.57 -10.49 -0.54
CA LEU A 80 -5.62 -10.91 -1.93
C LEU A 80 -6.61 -12.08 -2.16
N ALA A 81 -6.69 -13.04 -1.24
CA ALA A 81 -7.67 -14.13 -1.36
C ALA A 81 -9.11 -13.61 -1.31
N LEU A 82 -9.40 -12.65 -0.42
CA LEU A 82 -10.71 -12.01 -0.34
C LEU A 82 -11.00 -11.20 -1.61
N ALA A 83 -10.05 -10.39 -2.07
CA ALA A 83 -10.18 -9.61 -3.31
C ALA A 83 -10.46 -10.50 -4.53
N LYS A 84 -9.73 -11.61 -4.65
CA LYS A 84 -9.97 -12.63 -5.70
C LYS A 84 -11.34 -13.27 -5.58
N GLY A 85 -11.74 -13.66 -4.37
CA GLY A 85 -13.05 -14.25 -4.11
C GLY A 85 -14.20 -13.33 -4.54
N LEU A 86 -14.10 -12.04 -4.20
CA LEU A 86 -15.09 -11.03 -4.60
C LEU A 86 -15.09 -10.81 -6.12
N ALA A 87 -13.92 -10.67 -6.73
CA ALA A 87 -13.80 -10.47 -8.17
C ALA A 87 -14.37 -11.65 -8.96
N LEU A 88 -14.07 -12.88 -8.56
CA LEU A 88 -14.59 -14.09 -9.19
C LEU A 88 -16.11 -14.26 -8.97
N ALA A 89 -16.59 -14.04 -7.75
CA ALA A 89 -18.02 -14.23 -7.43
C ALA A 89 -18.92 -13.24 -8.18
N GLN A 90 -18.43 -12.04 -8.45
CA GLN A 90 -19.21 -11.01 -9.15
C GLN A 90 -18.82 -10.87 -10.62
N ASN A 91 -17.82 -11.62 -11.11
CA ASN A 91 -17.26 -11.54 -12.46
C ASN A 91 -16.81 -10.10 -12.81
N ILE A 92 -16.09 -9.46 -11.89
CA ILE A 92 -15.57 -8.09 -12.04
C ILE A 92 -14.04 -8.07 -12.06
N PRO A 93 -13.40 -7.03 -12.65
CA PRO A 93 -11.96 -6.89 -12.70
C PRO A 93 -11.30 -6.84 -11.33
N LEU A 94 -10.05 -7.31 -11.26
CA LEU A 94 -9.14 -7.19 -10.13
C LEU A 94 -7.91 -6.38 -10.54
N VAL A 95 -7.52 -5.40 -9.73
CA VAL A 95 -6.32 -4.59 -9.94
C VAL A 95 -5.38 -4.72 -8.76
N GLY A 96 -4.11 -5.02 -9.05
CA GLY A 96 -3.07 -5.11 -8.03
C GLY A 96 -2.16 -3.89 -8.05
N ILE A 97 -1.86 -3.33 -6.86
CA ILE A 97 -0.96 -2.18 -6.69
C ILE A 97 0.16 -2.55 -5.72
N PRO A 98 1.45 -2.30 -6.07
CA PRO A 98 2.55 -2.46 -5.13
C PRO A 98 2.37 -1.58 -3.89
N THR A 99 2.62 -2.14 -2.71
CA THR A 99 2.34 -1.46 -1.43
C THR A 99 3.17 -0.19 -1.25
N LEU A 100 4.43 -0.17 -1.72
CA LEU A 100 5.27 1.02 -1.63
C LEU A 100 4.83 2.12 -2.59
N ASP A 101 4.22 1.77 -3.73
CA ASP A 101 3.65 2.77 -4.67
C ASP A 101 2.48 3.53 -4.03
N ILE A 102 1.64 2.84 -3.22
CA ILE A 102 0.55 3.48 -2.47
C ILE A 102 1.10 4.53 -1.49
N LEU A 103 2.17 4.17 -0.79
CA LEU A 103 2.82 5.06 0.16
C LEU A 103 3.48 6.26 -0.53
N ALA A 104 4.16 6.00 -1.66
CA ALA A 104 4.82 7.01 -2.45
C ALA A 104 3.83 8.02 -3.06
N ALA A 105 2.75 7.54 -3.67
CA ALA A 105 1.73 8.39 -4.27
C ALA A 105 1.03 9.29 -3.26
N GLY A 106 0.96 8.88 -1.99
CA GLY A 106 0.43 9.71 -0.90
C GLY A 106 1.35 10.86 -0.44
N GLN A 107 2.57 10.97 -0.99
CA GLN A 107 3.49 12.05 -0.62
C GLN A 107 3.31 13.27 -1.52
N PRO A 108 3.30 14.49 -0.94
CA PRO A 108 3.33 15.70 -1.75
C PRO A 108 4.55 15.71 -2.69
N PRO A 109 4.41 16.19 -3.94
CA PRO A 109 5.51 16.34 -4.86
C PRO A 109 6.62 17.22 -4.28
N ARG A 110 7.87 16.76 -4.36
CA ARG A 110 9.06 17.50 -3.91
C ARG A 110 10.25 17.19 -4.83
N PRO A 111 11.08 18.17 -5.19
CA PRO A 111 12.21 17.99 -6.09
C PRO A 111 13.41 17.33 -5.38
N LEU A 112 13.21 16.20 -4.75
CA LEU A 112 14.25 15.40 -4.09
C LEU A 112 13.86 13.91 -4.17
N PRO A 113 14.86 12.99 -4.15
CA PRO A 113 14.57 11.57 -4.13
C PRO A 113 13.81 11.16 -2.85
N MET A 114 13.09 10.06 -2.93
CA MET A 114 12.34 9.52 -1.80
C MET A 114 12.69 8.06 -1.55
N ALA A 115 12.82 7.70 -0.28
CA ALA A 115 12.85 6.34 0.24
C ALA A 115 11.52 6.05 0.95
N ALA A 116 10.66 5.27 0.32
CA ALA A 116 9.45 4.73 0.94
C ALA A 116 9.78 3.43 1.67
N VAL A 117 9.40 3.31 2.94
CA VAL A 117 9.83 2.19 3.79
C VAL A 117 8.67 1.49 4.48
N LEU A 118 8.79 0.17 4.59
CA LEU A 118 7.90 -0.69 5.37
C LEU A 118 8.71 -1.63 6.25
N GLN A 119 8.15 -2.04 7.39
CA GLN A 119 8.76 -3.05 8.24
C GLN A 119 8.78 -4.41 7.52
N ALA A 120 9.98 -4.99 7.35
CA ALA A 120 10.19 -6.29 6.71
C ALA A 120 10.46 -7.43 7.71
N GLY A 121 10.28 -7.17 8.99
CA GLY A 121 10.58 -8.10 10.07
C GLY A 121 12.07 -8.18 10.41
N ARG A 122 12.38 -8.78 11.56
CA ARG A 122 13.77 -8.98 12.03
C ARG A 122 14.60 -7.69 12.05
N GLY A 123 14.00 -6.53 12.37
CA GLY A 123 14.68 -5.25 12.41
C GLY A 123 15.14 -4.74 11.03
N ARG A 124 14.52 -5.18 9.94
CA ARG A 124 14.83 -4.74 8.57
C ARG A 124 13.65 -3.97 7.97
N LEU A 125 13.98 -3.14 7.00
CA LEU A 125 13.05 -2.33 6.22
C LEU A 125 13.05 -2.81 4.76
N ALA A 126 11.86 -2.93 4.17
CA ALA A 126 11.70 -2.95 2.72
C ALA A 126 11.75 -1.50 2.23
N VAL A 127 12.66 -1.18 1.34
CA VAL A 127 12.93 0.18 0.86
C VAL A 127 12.70 0.24 -0.64
N GLY A 128 11.77 1.09 -1.05
CA GLY A 128 11.58 1.49 -2.45
C GLY A 128 12.12 2.90 -2.66
N TRP A 129 12.93 3.07 -3.70
CA TRP A 129 13.45 4.36 -4.11
C TRP A 129 12.56 4.96 -5.20
N TYR A 130 12.28 6.26 -5.08
CA TYR A 130 11.40 6.97 -6.01
C TYR A 130 12.01 8.31 -6.42
N GLN A 131 11.74 8.70 -7.66
CA GLN A 131 12.05 10.01 -8.22
C GLN A 131 10.75 10.70 -8.63
N LEU A 132 10.75 12.04 -8.53
CA LEU A 132 9.62 12.83 -9.02
C LEU A 132 9.81 13.06 -10.53
N VAL A 133 8.85 12.58 -11.31
CA VAL A 133 8.79 12.76 -12.77
C VAL A 133 7.42 13.32 -13.12
N GLU A 134 7.36 14.50 -13.73
CA GLU A 134 6.10 15.16 -14.11
C GLU A 134 5.05 15.16 -12.98
N GLU A 135 5.46 15.66 -11.81
CA GLU A 135 4.63 15.74 -10.58
C GLU A 135 4.18 14.38 -10.02
N THR A 136 4.67 13.27 -10.56
CA THR A 136 4.33 11.90 -10.13
C THR A 136 5.57 11.18 -9.59
N TRP A 137 5.41 10.49 -8.48
CA TRP A 137 6.45 9.63 -7.94
C TRP A 137 6.58 8.34 -8.75
N ARG A 138 7.76 8.09 -9.32
CA ARG A 138 8.06 6.89 -10.10
C ARG A 138 9.14 6.07 -9.40
N PRO A 139 9.00 4.73 -9.35
CA PRO A 139 10.06 3.88 -8.81
C PRO A 139 11.33 4.01 -9.65
N ASP A 140 12.48 4.17 -8.98
CA ASP A 140 13.80 4.41 -9.59
C ASP A 140 14.71 3.16 -9.54
N ALA A 141 14.39 2.21 -8.66
CA ALA A 141 15.16 0.98 -8.49
C ALA A 141 14.29 -0.18 -7.99
N GLN A 142 14.88 -1.36 -7.96
CA GLN A 142 14.25 -2.51 -7.31
C GLN A 142 14.16 -2.30 -5.79
N ILE A 143 13.14 -2.91 -5.19
CA ILE A 143 12.96 -2.88 -3.73
C ILE A 143 14.10 -3.63 -3.06
N GLU A 144 14.70 -3.02 -2.05
CA GLU A 144 15.79 -3.58 -1.26
C GLU A 144 15.34 -3.89 0.16
N ILE A 145 16.04 -4.83 0.79
CA ILE A 145 15.89 -5.10 2.23
C ILE A 145 17.15 -4.59 2.93
N LEU A 146 17.00 -3.57 3.74
CA LEU A 146 18.08 -2.91 4.45
C LEU A 146 17.78 -2.87 5.96
N THR A 147 18.82 -2.88 6.76
CA THR A 147 18.69 -2.45 8.14
C THR A 147 18.50 -0.92 8.20
N PRO A 148 17.92 -0.37 9.27
CA PRO A 148 17.82 1.08 9.43
C PRO A 148 19.19 1.79 9.36
N GLN A 149 20.25 1.13 9.82
CA GLN A 149 21.61 1.67 9.79
C GLN A 149 22.16 1.71 8.35
N GLU A 150 21.98 0.63 7.57
CA GLU A 150 22.39 0.58 6.16
C GLU A 150 21.66 1.66 5.33
N LEU A 151 20.33 1.83 5.55
CA LEU A 151 19.57 2.90 4.90
C LEU A 151 20.09 4.29 5.31
N TYR A 152 20.35 4.50 6.60
CA TYR A 152 20.93 5.74 7.11
C TYR A 152 22.27 6.07 6.44
N GLU A 153 23.16 5.10 6.29
CA GLU A 153 24.47 5.26 5.65
C GLU A 153 24.34 5.54 4.15
N ARG A 154 23.40 4.87 3.48
CA ARG A 154 23.15 4.99 2.05
C ARG A 154 22.61 6.34 1.60
N ILE A 155 21.87 7.05 2.45
CA ILE A 155 21.37 8.39 2.15
C ILE A 155 22.53 9.38 2.18
N GLN A 156 23.02 9.79 1.02
CA GLN A 156 24.14 10.74 0.86
C GLN A 156 23.70 12.11 0.33
N THR A 157 22.45 12.24 -0.13
CA THR A 157 21.83 13.47 -0.61
C THR A 157 20.54 13.75 0.14
N SER A 158 20.02 14.98 0.03
CA SER A 158 18.73 15.32 0.65
C SER A 158 17.63 14.41 0.11
N THR A 159 17.07 13.57 0.97
CA THR A 159 16.10 12.51 0.62
C THR A 159 14.89 12.58 1.55
N LEU A 160 13.69 12.50 0.97
CA LEU A 160 12.47 12.29 1.74
C LEU A 160 12.41 10.83 2.21
N VAL A 161 12.20 10.60 3.50
CA VAL A 161 11.98 9.26 4.05
C VAL A 161 10.57 9.20 4.62
N CYS A 162 9.73 8.31 4.09
CA CYS A 162 8.34 8.13 4.52
C CYS A 162 8.03 6.67 4.77
N GLY A 163 7.04 6.41 5.62
CA GLY A 163 6.50 5.07 5.86
C GLY A 163 6.61 4.59 7.29
N GLU A 164 6.58 3.27 7.45
CA GLU A 164 6.49 2.63 8.76
C GLU A 164 7.85 2.59 9.45
N LEU A 165 8.14 3.62 10.23
CA LEU A 165 9.33 3.72 11.08
C LEU A 165 8.94 3.68 12.55
N THR A 166 9.66 2.87 13.32
CA THR A 166 9.58 2.87 14.78
C THR A 166 10.09 4.19 15.38
N ALA A 167 9.79 4.44 16.64
CA ALA A 167 10.29 5.63 17.33
C ALA A 167 11.84 5.69 17.36
N GLU A 168 12.51 4.55 17.47
CA GLU A 168 13.97 4.45 17.46
C GLU A 168 14.55 4.77 16.08
N GLU A 169 13.96 4.22 15.02
CA GLU A 169 14.35 4.49 13.64
C GLU A 169 14.15 5.96 13.30
N ARG A 170 13.02 6.56 13.68
CA ARG A 170 12.81 7.99 13.50
C ARG A 170 13.86 8.84 14.23
N ARG A 171 14.27 8.45 15.45
CA ARG A 171 15.37 9.11 16.18
C ARG A 171 16.70 8.96 15.45
N LEU A 172 17.01 7.77 14.92
CA LEU A 172 18.20 7.53 14.11
C LEU A 172 18.26 8.49 12.92
N PHE A 173 17.22 8.48 12.08
CA PHE A 173 17.17 9.32 10.89
C PHE A 173 17.16 10.82 11.21
N SER A 174 16.55 11.23 12.33
CA SER A 174 16.56 12.63 12.78
C SER A 174 17.96 13.19 13.09
N ARG A 175 18.95 12.35 13.31
CA ARG A 175 20.34 12.79 13.52
C ARG A 175 20.98 13.32 12.22
N LYS A 176 20.49 12.92 11.05
CA LYS A 176 21.00 13.30 9.70
C LYS A 176 20.17 14.42 9.05
N ARG A 177 19.73 15.41 9.83
CA ARG A 177 18.76 16.46 9.43
C ARG A 177 19.05 17.21 8.14
N LYS A 178 20.31 17.30 7.73
CA LYS A 178 20.71 17.96 6.47
C LYS A 178 20.44 17.12 5.24
N MET A 179 20.32 15.80 5.41
CA MET A 179 20.18 14.83 4.31
C MET A 179 18.88 14.02 4.40
N VAL A 180 18.27 13.91 5.58
CA VAL A 180 17.02 13.17 5.77
C VAL A 180 15.87 14.11 6.10
N ASN A 181 14.90 14.15 5.21
CA ASN A 181 13.63 14.81 5.41
C ASN A 181 12.60 13.77 5.82
N LEU A 182 12.31 13.64 7.11
CA LEU A 182 11.30 12.68 7.58
C LEU A 182 9.90 13.22 7.27
N ALA A 183 9.10 12.43 6.56
CA ALA A 183 7.68 12.71 6.44
C ALA A 183 7.01 12.73 7.83
N SER A 184 6.05 13.63 8.02
CA SER A 184 5.28 13.63 9.26
C SER A 184 4.38 12.39 9.36
N PRO A 185 4.03 11.92 10.57
CA PRO A 185 3.28 10.69 10.77
C PRO A 185 1.99 10.54 9.94
N PRO A 186 1.16 11.58 9.73
CA PRO A 186 -0.02 11.47 8.89
C PRO A 186 0.28 11.09 7.43
N PHE A 187 1.42 11.49 6.89
CA PHE A 187 1.89 11.11 5.55
C PHE A 187 2.63 9.77 5.51
N CYS A 188 2.79 9.11 6.65
CA CYS A 188 3.38 7.77 6.72
C CYS A 188 2.32 6.66 6.75
N LEU A 189 1.05 7.02 6.79
CA LEU A 189 -0.06 6.09 6.69
C LEU A 189 -0.33 5.78 5.21
N ARG A 190 -0.39 4.50 4.85
CA ARG A 190 -0.89 4.09 3.54
C ARG A 190 -2.41 4.29 3.53
N ARG A 191 -2.86 5.25 2.75
CA ARG A 191 -4.28 5.52 2.63
C ARG A 191 -4.90 4.61 1.57
N PRO A 192 -5.94 3.86 1.90
CA PRO A 192 -6.61 3.00 0.93
C PRO A 192 -7.33 3.79 -0.17
N SER A 193 -7.64 5.06 0.04
CA SER A 193 -8.10 5.97 -1.01
C SER A 193 -7.05 6.19 -2.10
N ILE A 194 -5.75 6.27 -1.75
CA ILE A 194 -4.66 6.33 -2.73
C ILE A 194 -4.53 5.01 -3.51
N LEU A 195 -4.66 3.87 -2.83
CA LEU A 195 -4.76 2.58 -3.52
C LEU A 195 -5.92 2.56 -4.52
N ALA A 196 -7.07 3.08 -4.12
CA ALA A 196 -8.26 3.14 -4.97
C ALA A 196 -8.04 4.01 -6.21
N GLU A 197 -7.46 5.20 -6.05
CA GLU A 197 -7.14 6.12 -7.15
C GLU A 197 -6.16 5.51 -8.15
N LEU A 198 -5.03 4.97 -7.70
CA LEU A 198 -4.05 4.29 -8.54
C LEU A 198 -4.66 3.09 -9.28
N ALA A 199 -5.53 2.34 -8.61
CA ALA A 199 -6.20 1.21 -9.22
C ALA A 199 -7.27 1.64 -10.22
N TRP A 200 -7.98 2.73 -9.95
CA TRP A 200 -8.95 3.31 -10.88
C TRP A 200 -8.29 3.72 -12.19
N GLU A 201 -7.17 4.44 -12.12
CA GLU A 201 -6.39 4.83 -13.30
C GLU A 201 -5.96 3.62 -14.13
N ARG A 202 -5.43 2.57 -13.47
CA ARG A 202 -5.06 1.31 -14.13
C ARG A 202 -6.25 0.61 -14.77
N TRP A 203 -7.36 0.55 -14.08
CA TRP A 203 -8.58 -0.04 -14.61
C TRP A 203 -9.09 0.70 -15.84
N GLN A 204 -9.14 2.02 -15.79
CA GLN A 204 -9.53 2.86 -16.95
C GLN A 204 -8.56 2.68 -18.14
N ALA A 205 -7.29 2.42 -17.89
CA ALA A 205 -6.29 2.08 -18.90
C ALA A 205 -6.35 0.62 -19.37
N GLY A 206 -7.31 -0.19 -18.91
CA GLY A 206 -7.43 -1.61 -19.25
C GLY A 206 -6.37 -2.52 -18.61
N GLN A 207 -5.61 -2.01 -17.64
CA GLN A 207 -4.54 -2.75 -16.93
C GLN A 207 -5.12 -3.54 -15.76
N VAL A 208 -5.83 -4.60 -16.05
CA VAL A 208 -6.41 -5.50 -15.06
C VAL A 208 -5.62 -6.78 -14.93
N ALA A 209 -5.69 -7.42 -13.78
CA ALA A 209 -5.03 -8.68 -13.53
C ALA A 209 -5.99 -9.86 -13.72
N ASP A 210 -5.45 -10.99 -14.18
CA ASP A 210 -6.15 -12.26 -14.07
C ASP A 210 -6.15 -12.70 -12.59
N PRO A 211 -7.33 -12.88 -11.97
CA PRO A 211 -7.41 -13.31 -10.58
C PRO A 211 -6.71 -14.64 -10.30
N ALA A 212 -6.60 -15.54 -11.28
CA ALA A 212 -5.96 -16.83 -11.11
C ALA A 212 -4.43 -16.69 -10.95
N SER A 213 -3.80 -15.82 -11.73
CA SER A 213 -2.35 -15.65 -11.77
C SER A 213 -1.79 -14.58 -10.84
N LEU A 214 -2.61 -13.61 -10.41
CA LEU A 214 -2.15 -12.53 -9.53
C LEU A 214 -1.63 -13.09 -8.20
N SER A 215 -0.42 -12.73 -7.83
CA SER A 215 0.24 -13.20 -6.62
C SER A 215 0.88 -12.05 -5.83
N PRO A 216 1.06 -12.19 -4.51
CA PRO A 216 1.77 -11.21 -3.73
C PRO A 216 3.23 -11.06 -4.16
N ILE A 217 3.75 -9.85 -4.02
CA ILE A 217 5.17 -9.53 -4.20
C ILE A 217 5.91 -9.92 -2.92
N TYR A 218 6.61 -11.05 -2.98
CA TYR A 218 7.45 -11.51 -1.88
C TYR A 218 8.88 -11.01 -2.06
N LEU A 219 9.44 -10.42 -1.01
CA LEU A 219 10.86 -10.09 -0.99
C LEU A 219 11.66 -11.31 -0.53
N HIS A 220 12.61 -11.74 -1.35
CA HIS A 220 13.52 -12.81 -1.00
C HIS A 220 14.70 -12.25 -0.21
N TYR A 221 14.97 -12.81 0.95
CA TYR A 221 16.21 -12.56 1.69
C TYR A 221 17.37 -13.20 0.94
N LYS A 222 18.41 -12.44 0.64
CA LYS A 222 19.65 -12.98 0.04
C LYS A 222 20.52 -13.75 1.02
N ASP A 223 20.27 -13.58 2.33
CA ASP A 223 21.05 -14.26 3.36
C ASP A 223 20.40 -15.59 3.76
N PRO A 224 21.19 -16.67 3.89
CA PRO A 224 20.69 -17.94 4.43
C PRO A 224 20.17 -17.72 5.87
N ILE A 225 19.08 -18.39 6.21
CA ILE A 225 18.51 -18.39 7.57
C ILE A 225 19.57 -18.99 8.49
N PRO A 226 20.08 -18.25 9.50
CA PRO A 226 20.91 -18.89 10.54
C PRO A 226 20.06 -19.95 11.21
N GLY A 227 20.54 -21.19 11.20
CA GLY A 227 19.92 -22.34 11.84
C GLY A 227 19.80 -22.19 13.38
#